data_9f6c9dc1e3ac5ece9d2fab148e4fe94a
#
_entry.id   9f6c9dc1e3ac5ece9d2fab148e4fe94a
#
_cell.length_a   1.000
_cell.length_b   1.000
_cell.length_c   1.000
_cell.angle_alpha   90.00
_cell.angle_beta   90.00
_cell.angle_gamma   90.00
#
_symmetry.space_group_name_H-M   'P 1'
#
loop_
_entity.id
_entity.type
_entity.pdbx_description
1 polymer ?
#
loop_
_entity_poly.entity_id
_entity_poly.type
_entity_poly.pdbx_seq_one_letter_code
_entity_poly.pdbx_strand_id
1 'polypeptide(L)'
;MKKLKNKNGFTLIELIMVMIILGVLSAVAIPRYLETIQKAEEAAEDAVISNIGVALDNYGVHKLVDSGRAIWPDNPFDALKDKPQTYTDDGTNADTDNEWTFVDGDPAYITHQRSDNSRWKWEYDAGINTGTDADTTGFLGSRESLTSDQ
;
A
#
# COMPACT_ATOMS: atom_id res chain seq x y z
N MET A 1 51.94 18.99 -42.00
CA MET A 1 51.71 17.54 -41.75
C MET A 1 50.54 17.36 -40.80
N LYS A 2 49.39 16.89 -41.28
CA LYS A 2 48.22 16.67 -40.42
C LYS A 2 48.36 15.31 -39.72
N LYS A 3 48.51 15.31 -38.39
CA LYS A 3 48.56 14.08 -37.57
C LYS A 3 47.20 13.36 -37.67
N LEU A 4 47.18 12.19 -38.28
CA LEU A 4 46.01 11.32 -38.25
C LEU A 4 45.78 10.84 -36.84
N LYS A 5 44.63 11.28 -36.24
CA LYS A 5 44.19 10.84 -34.94
C LYS A 5 43.72 9.39 -35.08
N ASN A 6 44.45 8.44 -34.48
CA ASN A 6 44.05 7.02 -34.45
C ASN A 6 42.71 6.94 -33.71
N LYS A 7 41.66 6.60 -34.46
CA LYS A 7 40.37 6.25 -33.91
C LYS A 7 40.38 4.75 -33.61
N ASN A 8 40.77 4.40 -32.38
CA ASN A 8 40.58 3.02 -31.92
C ASN A 8 39.10 2.75 -31.81
N GLY A 9 38.54 1.89 -32.64
CA GLY A 9 37.19 1.38 -32.57
C GLY A 9 37.15 0.15 -31.67
N PHE A 10 35.99 -0.10 -31.07
CA PHE A 10 35.75 -1.34 -30.30
C PHE A 10 35.80 -2.57 -31.21
N THR A 11 36.35 -3.66 -30.68
CA THR A 11 36.31 -4.95 -31.35
C THR A 11 34.97 -5.64 -31.12
N LEU A 12 34.55 -6.50 -32.06
CA LEU A 12 33.31 -7.26 -31.90
C LEU A 12 33.33 -8.17 -30.69
N ILE A 13 34.49 -8.72 -30.33
CA ILE A 13 34.67 -9.59 -29.16
C ILE A 13 34.48 -8.82 -27.85
N GLU A 14 34.99 -7.57 -27.74
CA GLU A 14 34.78 -6.73 -26.56
C GLU A 14 33.29 -6.44 -26.34
N LEU A 15 32.55 -6.18 -27.42
CA LEU A 15 31.11 -5.95 -27.32
C LEU A 15 30.36 -7.20 -26.82
N ILE A 16 30.68 -8.38 -27.37
CA ILE A 16 30.07 -9.64 -26.99
C ILE A 16 30.39 -9.97 -25.51
N MET A 17 31.63 -9.78 -25.07
CA MET A 17 32.00 -10.03 -23.66
C MET A 17 31.26 -9.11 -22.69
N VAL A 18 31.09 -7.84 -23.01
CA VAL A 18 30.32 -6.90 -22.19
C VAL A 18 28.84 -7.33 -22.12
N MET A 19 28.24 -7.74 -23.24
CA MET A 19 26.85 -8.21 -23.25
C MET A 19 26.65 -9.46 -22.38
N ILE A 20 27.59 -10.41 -22.42
CA ILE A 20 27.53 -11.62 -21.58
C ILE A 20 27.63 -11.24 -20.09
N ILE A 21 28.58 -10.38 -19.73
CA ILE A 21 28.76 -9.95 -18.33
C ILE A 21 27.51 -9.22 -17.83
N LEU A 22 26.96 -8.28 -18.60
CA LEU A 22 25.74 -7.55 -18.26
C LEU A 22 24.54 -8.50 -18.13
N GLY A 23 24.42 -9.50 -19.02
CA GLY A 23 23.37 -10.52 -18.94
C GLY A 23 23.40 -11.31 -17.64
N VAL A 24 24.57 -11.79 -17.24
CA VAL A 24 24.75 -12.53 -15.97
C VAL A 24 24.45 -11.65 -14.75
N LEU A 25 24.96 -10.42 -14.74
CA LEU A 25 24.69 -9.48 -13.64
C LEU A 25 23.20 -9.14 -13.54
N SER A 26 22.54 -8.88 -14.66
CA SER A 26 21.12 -8.57 -14.70
C SER A 26 20.25 -9.73 -14.20
N ALA A 27 20.59 -10.97 -14.53
CA ALA A 27 19.87 -12.17 -14.10
C ALA A 27 19.83 -12.30 -12.56
N VAL A 28 20.84 -11.81 -11.85
CA VAL A 28 20.90 -11.83 -10.37
C VAL A 28 20.31 -10.53 -9.77
N ALA A 29 20.51 -9.39 -10.41
CA ALA A 29 20.12 -8.10 -9.88
C ALA A 29 18.61 -7.85 -9.94
N ILE A 30 17.95 -8.25 -11.03
CA ILE A 30 16.52 -7.98 -11.24
C ILE A 30 15.63 -8.64 -10.16
N PRO A 31 15.74 -9.94 -9.84
CA PRO A 31 14.92 -10.56 -8.80
C PRO A 31 15.09 -9.89 -7.43
N ARG A 32 16.32 -9.57 -7.04
CA ARG A 32 16.60 -8.89 -5.76
C ARG A 32 16.01 -7.49 -5.70
N TYR A 33 16.02 -6.79 -6.82
CA TYR A 33 15.42 -5.46 -6.92
C TYR A 33 13.90 -5.52 -6.74
N LEU A 34 13.22 -6.48 -7.37
CA LEU A 34 11.78 -6.68 -7.22
C LEU A 34 11.39 -7.03 -5.79
N GLU A 35 12.13 -7.92 -5.12
CA GLU A 35 11.91 -8.22 -3.69
C GLU A 35 12.06 -6.97 -2.80
N THR A 36 12.99 -6.07 -3.15
CA THR A 36 13.20 -4.82 -2.39
C THR A 36 12.02 -3.88 -2.56
N ILE A 37 11.47 -3.76 -3.79
CA ILE A 37 10.27 -2.95 -4.05
C ILE A 37 9.09 -3.50 -3.23
N GLN A 38 8.81 -4.79 -3.30
CA GLN A 38 7.70 -5.42 -2.56
C GLN A 38 7.80 -5.16 -1.05
N LYS A 39 9.00 -5.28 -0.46
CA LYS A 39 9.21 -4.97 0.96
C LYS A 39 9.02 -3.49 1.28
N ALA A 40 9.38 -2.59 0.36
CA ALA A 40 9.19 -1.16 0.55
C ALA A 40 7.70 -0.79 0.49
N GLU A 41 6.94 -1.38 -0.44
CA GLU A 41 5.49 -1.21 -0.54
C GLU A 41 4.80 -1.75 0.71
N GLU A 42 5.20 -2.94 1.18
CA GLU A 42 4.70 -3.53 2.42
C GLU A 42 4.94 -2.62 3.64
N ALA A 43 6.14 -2.07 3.78
CA ALA A 43 6.44 -1.15 4.87
C ALA A 43 5.64 0.17 4.77
N ALA A 44 5.39 0.66 3.55
CA ALA A 44 4.57 1.83 3.33
C ALA A 44 3.10 1.57 3.70
N GLU A 45 2.56 0.41 3.33
CA GLU A 45 1.21 -0.03 3.73
C GLU A 45 1.07 -0.10 5.25
N ASP A 46 2.03 -0.74 5.93
CA ASP A 46 2.04 -0.86 7.39
C ASP A 46 2.05 0.51 8.07
N ALA A 47 2.78 1.48 7.51
CA ALA A 47 2.81 2.85 8.01
C ALA A 47 1.45 3.54 7.85
N VAL A 48 0.77 3.38 6.70
CA VAL A 48 -0.56 3.97 6.46
C VAL A 48 -1.59 3.34 7.42
N ILE A 49 -1.63 2.02 7.52
CA ILE A 49 -2.56 1.31 8.40
C ILE A 49 -2.32 1.65 9.89
N SER A 50 -1.05 1.75 10.30
CA SER A 50 -0.70 2.20 11.65
C SER A 50 -1.19 3.62 11.93
N ASN A 51 -1.04 4.54 10.96
CA ASN A 51 -1.56 5.90 11.10
C ASN A 51 -3.09 5.93 11.20
N ILE A 52 -3.78 5.11 10.42
CA ILE A 52 -5.24 4.95 10.52
C ILE A 52 -5.61 4.47 11.92
N GLY A 53 -4.95 3.43 12.44
CA GLY A 53 -5.21 2.92 13.79
C GLY A 53 -5.07 3.99 14.86
N VAL A 54 -3.97 4.75 14.84
CA VAL A 54 -3.76 5.88 15.79
C VAL A 54 -4.82 6.97 15.63
N ALA A 55 -5.23 7.27 14.39
CA ALA A 55 -6.26 8.27 14.12
C ALA A 55 -7.63 7.82 14.63
N LEU A 56 -7.98 6.53 14.47
CA LEU A 56 -9.20 5.92 14.97
C LEU A 56 -9.27 5.98 16.52
N ASP A 57 -8.17 5.65 17.19
CA ASP A 57 -8.08 5.75 18.65
C ASP A 57 -8.29 7.18 19.11
N ASN A 58 -7.63 8.16 18.48
CA ASN A 58 -7.82 9.57 18.80
C ASN A 58 -9.26 10.04 18.53
N TYR A 59 -9.84 9.62 17.41
CA TYR A 59 -11.22 9.92 17.07
C TYR A 59 -12.19 9.37 18.12
N GLY A 60 -11.98 8.12 18.56
CA GLY A 60 -12.76 7.48 19.63
C GLY A 60 -12.65 8.24 20.95
N VAL A 61 -11.45 8.68 21.34
CA VAL A 61 -11.24 9.49 22.56
C VAL A 61 -11.96 10.84 22.47
N HIS A 62 -11.91 11.53 21.32
CA HIS A 62 -12.65 12.79 21.12
C HIS A 62 -14.17 12.56 21.25
N LYS A 63 -14.69 11.51 20.62
CA LYS A 63 -16.12 11.18 20.72
C LYS A 63 -16.53 10.80 22.15
N LEU A 64 -15.65 10.12 22.88
CA LEU A 64 -15.91 9.81 24.29
C LEU A 64 -16.06 11.07 25.13
N VAL A 65 -15.23 12.09 24.90
CA VAL A 65 -15.32 13.39 25.62
C VAL A 65 -16.58 14.16 25.21
N ASP A 66 -16.94 14.16 23.92
CA ASP A 66 -18.05 14.95 23.38
C ASP A 66 -19.42 14.32 23.65
N SER A 67 -19.53 13.00 23.51
CA SER A 67 -20.80 12.25 23.54
C SER A 67 -20.89 11.20 24.64
N GLY A 68 -19.82 11.01 25.41
CA GLY A 68 -19.73 9.98 26.44
C GLY A 68 -19.53 8.56 25.91
N ARG A 69 -19.21 8.39 24.63
CA ARG A 69 -19.00 7.08 24.01
C ARG A 69 -17.83 7.12 23.04
N ALA A 70 -16.95 6.11 23.12
CA ALA A 70 -15.89 5.90 22.14
C ALA A 70 -16.48 5.18 20.93
N ILE A 71 -16.62 5.89 19.82
CA ILE A 71 -17.10 5.36 18.53
C ILE A 71 -16.07 5.66 17.44
N TRP A 72 -15.95 4.76 16.49
CA TRP A 72 -15.16 4.96 15.29
C TRP A 72 -16.06 5.45 14.12
N PRO A 73 -15.52 6.12 13.11
CA PRO A 73 -16.30 6.58 11.97
C PRO A 73 -16.65 5.41 11.04
N ASP A 74 -17.72 5.54 10.25
CA ASP A 74 -18.12 4.54 9.26
C ASP A 74 -17.00 4.29 8.23
N ASN A 75 -16.32 5.34 7.79
CA ASN A 75 -15.16 5.25 6.92
C ASN A 75 -13.88 5.56 7.73
N PRO A 76 -12.92 4.61 7.84
CA PRO A 76 -11.72 4.79 8.66
C PRO A 76 -10.82 5.95 8.21
N PHE A 77 -10.87 6.34 6.93
CA PHE A 77 -10.12 7.50 6.42
C PHE A 77 -10.65 8.84 6.92
N ASP A 78 -11.88 8.90 7.46
CA ASP A 78 -12.44 10.13 8.04
C ASP A 78 -11.87 10.46 9.42
N ALA A 79 -11.20 9.50 10.07
CA ALA A 79 -10.41 9.77 11.27
C ALA A 79 -9.10 10.50 10.97
N LEU A 80 -8.59 10.44 9.74
CA LEU A 80 -7.34 11.07 9.35
C LEU A 80 -7.55 12.57 9.08
N LYS A 81 -6.62 13.39 9.58
CA LYS A 81 -6.55 14.80 9.22
C LYS A 81 -6.18 15.00 7.74
N ASP A 82 -5.21 14.23 7.28
CA ASP A 82 -4.72 14.27 5.90
C ASP A 82 -4.81 12.84 5.34
N LYS A 83 -5.71 12.64 4.37
CA LYS A 83 -5.88 11.36 3.67
C LYS A 83 -4.68 11.10 2.75
N PRO A 84 -4.31 9.84 2.45
CA PRO A 84 -3.30 9.54 1.43
C PRO A 84 -3.63 10.24 0.10
N GLN A 85 -2.62 10.73 -0.63
CA GLN A 85 -2.83 11.46 -1.89
C GLN A 85 -3.55 10.64 -2.96
N THR A 86 -3.39 9.31 -2.90
CA THR A 86 -3.98 8.35 -3.82
C THR A 86 -5.26 7.70 -3.26
N TYR A 87 -5.85 8.28 -2.21
CA TYR A 87 -7.12 7.82 -1.69
C TYR A 87 -8.26 8.23 -2.59
N THR A 88 -9.07 7.26 -3.00
CA THR A 88 -10.31 7.43 -3.77
C THR A 88 -11.49 6.93 -2.95
N ASP A 89 -12.57 7.72 -2.90
CA ASP A 89 -13.79 7.41 -2.13
C ASP A 89 -14.92 7.05 -3.11
N ASP A 90 -14.76 5.95 -3.82
CA ASP A 90 -15.74 5.47 -4.82
C ASP A 90 -16.47 4.19 -4.38
N GLY A 91 -16.10 3.64 -3.23
CA GLY A 91 -16.70 2.42 -2.68
C GLY A 91 -16.35 1.15 -3.43
N THR A 92 -15.36 1.18 -4.31
CA THR A 92 -14.87 0.02 -5.06
C THR A 92 -13.48 -0.42 -4.60
N ASN A 93 -13.05 -1.62 -5.05
CA ASN A 93 -11.70 -2.08 -4.80
C ASN A 93 -10.69 -1.20 -5.54
N ALA A 94 -9.55 -0.91 -4.90
CA ALA A 94 -8.44 -0.23 -5.55
C ALA A 94 -8.08 -0.93 -6.86
N ASP A 95 -8.02 -0.20 -7.98
CA ASP A 95 -7.77 -0.71 -9.33
C ASP A 95 -6.64 0.01 -10.07
N THR A 96 -6.08 1.04 -9.44
CA THR A 96 -4.96 1.83 -9.94
C THR A 96 -3.74 1.68 -9.04
N ASP A 97 -2.53 1.72 -9.60
CA ASP A 97 -1.28 1.60 -8.85
C ASP A 97 -1.19 2.61 -7.68
N ASN A 98 -0.88 2.10 -6.51
CA ASN A 98 -0.78 2.82 -5.23
C ASN A 98 -2.10 3.44 -4.74
N GLU A 99 -3.23 3.07 -5.30
CA GLU A 99 -4.53 3.55 -4.87
C GLU A 99 -4.95 2.92 -3.54
N TRP A 100 -5.58 3.75 -2.70
CA TRP A 100 -6.25 3.36 -1.48
C TRP A 100 -7.74 3.61 -1.61
N THR A 101 -8.57 2.64 -1.26
CA THR A 101 -10.02 2.81 -1.23
C THR A 101 -10.61 2.17 0.03
N PHE A 102 -11.83 2.56 0.35
CA PHE A 102 -12.65 1.92 1.37
C PHE A 102 -13.90 1.33 0.72
N VAL A 103 -14.15 0.06 0.96
CA VAL A 103 -15.32 -0.65 0.47
C VAL A 103 -16.24 -0.91 1.65
N ASP A 104 -17.41 -0.25 1.61
CA ASP A 104 -18.46 -0.47 2.58
C ASP A 104 -19.16 -1.82 2.31
N GLY A 105 -19.41 -2.60 3.36
CA GLY A 105 -19.99 -3.92 3.23
C GLY A 105 -20.06 -4.67 4.57
N ASP A 106 -20.32 -5.96 4.49
CA ASP A 106 -20.31 -6.86 5.65
C ASP A 106 -19.50 -8.13 5.29
N PRO A 107 -18.21 -8.19 5.65
CA PRO A 107 -17.42 -7.15 6.34
C PRO A 107 -17.02 -5.99 5.41
N ALA A 108 -16.90 -4.77 5.97
CA ALA A 108 -16.25 -3.65 5.31
C ALA A 108 -14.73 -3.79 5.35
N TYR A 109 -14.01 -3.17 4.40
CA TYR A 109 -12.55 -3.28 4.35
C TYR A 109 -11.88 -2.12 3.61
N ILE A 110 -10.63 -1.85 3.99
CA ILE A 110 -9.72 -0.98 3.25
C ILE A 110 -9.04 -1.80 2.17
N THR A 111 -8.85 -1.25 0.96
CA THR A 111 -8.03 -1.90 -0.07
C THR A 111 -6.89 -1.00 -0.56
N HIS A 112 -5.84 -1.65 -1.03
CA HIS A 112 -4.69 -1.01 -1.67
C HIS A 112 -4.17 -1.87 -2.81
N GLN A 113 -3.88 -1.24 -3.96
CA GLN A 113 -3.24 -1.89 -5.09
C GLN A 113 -1.78 -1.46 -5.18
N ARG A 114 -0.87 -2.46 -5.23
CA ARG A 114 0.57 -2.24 -5.45
C ARG A 114 0.90 -2.08 -6.94
N SER A 115 2.11 -1.63 -7.20
CA SER A 115 2.63 -1.43 -8.56
C SER A 115 2.76 -2.72 -9.39
N ASP A 116 2.70 -3.89 -8.76
CA ASP A 116 2.68 -5.21 -9.41
C ASP A 116 1.26 -5.73 -9.71
N ASN A 117 0.23 -4.89 -9.56
CA ASN A 117 -1.19 -5.21 -9.62
C ASN A 117 -1.68 -6.18 -8.53
N SER A 118 -0.87 -6.53 -7.54
CA SER A 118 -1.37 -7.26 -6.38
C SER A 118 -2.23 -6.34 -5.52
N ARG A 119 -3.33 -6.90 -4.97
CA ARG A 119 -4.26 -6.18 -4.13
C ARG A 119 -4.26 -6.75 -2.74
N TRP A 120 -4.36 -5.84 -1.77
CA TRP A 120 -4.37 -6.18 -0.36
C TRP A 120 -5.55 -5.53 0.32
N LYS A 121 -6.09 -6.19 1.35
CA LYS A 121 -7.20 -5.69 2.13
C LYS A 121 -6.92 -5.80 3.62
N TRP A 122 -7.59 -4.93 4.38
CA TRP A 122 -7.65 -4.92 5.84
C TRP A 122 -9.12 -4.79 6.22
N GLU A 123 -9.65 -5.79 6.91
CA GLU A 123 -11.01 -5.76 7.42
C GLU A 123 -11.17 -4.60 8.40
N TYR A 124 -12.30 -3.92 8.32
CA TYR A 124 -12.64 -2.81 9.18
C TYR A 124 -14.05 -2.98 9.72
N ASP A 125 -14.20 -2.77 11.04
CA ASP A 125 -15.49 -2.71 11.71
C ASP A 125 -15.49 -1.48 12.62
N ALA A 126 -16.41 -0.55 12.42
CA ALA A 126 -16.57 0.62 13.26
C ALA A 126 -17.06 0.27 14.68
N GLY A 127 -17.50 -0.95 14.89
CA GLY A 127 -18.15 -1.40 16.11
C GLY A 127 -19.61 -0.95 16.21
N ILE A 128 -20.30 -1.46 17.21
CA ILE A 128 -21.69 -1.09 17.53
C ILE A 128 -21.66 -0.26 18.81
N ASN A 129 -22.23 0.93 18.77
CA ASN A 129 -22.32 1.79 19.95
C ASN A 129 -23.74 2.37 20.11
N THR A 130 -24.65 1.51 20.51
CA THR A 130 -26.07 1.86 20.76
C THR A 130 -26.35 2.26 22.22
N GLY A 131 -25.35 2.10 23.09
CA GLY A 131 -25.49 2.33 24.53
C GLY A 131 -26.19 1.18 25.25
N THR A 132 -26.08 -0.01 24.72
CA THR A 132 -26.62 -1.26 25.29
C THR A 132 -25.50 -2.26 25.56
N ASP A 133 -25.80 -3.36 26.22
CA ASP A 133 -24.86 -4.46 26.49
C ASP A 133 -24.40 -5.17 25.17
N ALA A 134 -24.99 -4.82 24.02
CA ALA A 134 -24.61 -5.32 22.71
C ALA A 134 -23.53 -4.46 22.00
N ASP A 135 -23.04 -3.40 22.66
CA ASP A 135 -22.01 -2.55 22.09
C ASP A 135 -20.70 -3.34 21.88
N THR A 136 -20.11 -3.19 20.69
CA THR A 136 -18.81 -3.77 20.33
C THR A 136 -17.78 -2.69 20.07
N THR A 137 -16.52 -2.98 20.35
CA THR A 137 -15.40 -2.09 19.99
C THR A 137 -15.09 -2.20 18.51
N GLY A 138 -14.65 -1.11 17.90
CA GLY A 138 -14.17 -1.13 16.52
C GLY A 138 -12.98 -2.09 16.36
N PHE A 139 -12.81 -2.60 15.14
CA PHE A 139 -11.77 -3.55 14.78
C PHE A 139 -11.10 -3.14 13.47
N LEU A 140 -9.77 -3.20 13.44
CA LEU A 140 -8.96 -3.06 12.23
C LEU A 140 -8.11 -4.32 12.08
N GLY A 141 -8.37 -5.08 11.01
CA GLY A 141 -7.79 -6.38 10.75
C GLY A 141 -6.33 -6.34 10.30
N SER A 142 -5.76 -7.53 10.17
CA SER A 142 -4.44 -7.73 9.58
C SER A 142 -4.52 -7.71 8.06
N ARG A 143 -3.35 -7.55 7.40
CA ARG A 143 -3.23 -7.60 5.94
C ARG A 143 -3.64 -8.98 5.40
N GLU A 144 -4.51 -8.96 4.40
CA GLU A 144 -4.92 -10.15 3.65
C GLU A 144 -4.82 -9.89 2.15
N SER A 145 -4.50 -10.92 1.37
CA SER A 145 -4.49 -10.80 -0.09
C SER A 145 -5.93 -10.76 -0.62
N LEU A 146 -6.24 -9.77 -1.45
CA LEU A 146 -7.48 -9.72 -2.20
C LEU A 146 -7.27 -10.45 -3.53
N THR A 147 -7.72 -11.70 -3.61
CA THR A 147 -7.70 -12.47 -4.86
C THR A 147 -8.81 -11.99 -5.80
N SER A 148 -8.54 -11.99 -7.11
CA SER A 148 -9.38 -11.42 -8.18
C SER A 148 -10.77 -12.06 -8.39
N ASP A 149 -11.22 -12.93 -7.48
CA ASP A 149 -12.48 -13.70 -7.60
C ASP A 149 -13.55 -13.32 -6.55
N GLN A 150 -13.44 -12.11 -5.94
CA GLN A 150 -14.47 -11.59 -5.02
C GLN A 150 -14.90 -10.19 -5.42
#